data_aae601a693fda43c1d435b499983fcb7
#
_entry.id   aae601a693fda43c1d435b499983fcb7
#
_cell.length_a   1.000
_cell.length_b   1.000
_cell.length_c   1.000
_cell.angle_alpha   90.00
_cell.angle_beta   90.00
_cell.angle_gamma   90.00
#
_symmetry.space_group_name_H-M   'P 1'
#
loop_
_entity.id
_entity.type
_entity.pdbx_description
1 polymer ?
#
loop_
_entity_poly.entity_id
_entity_poly.type
_entity_poly.pdbx_seq_one_letter_code
_entity_poly.pdbx_strand_id
1 'polypeptide(L)'
;SFVSRGLGDVYKRQPFLCVSAGGGMRMMESLISLSQMTRTTLAINELKNNNLPYIVCITDPTAGGITASYAMLGDIHIAEPGALIAFAGARVIQGTVKEELPEGFQKSEYVEKTGFVDLIVERKDLSEKIGTLLSILLKKNSVISTEQDETTENTQSLSKIA
;
A
#
# COMPACT_ATOMS: atom_id res chain seq x y z
N SER A 1 -8.34 -14.03 -4.58
CA SER A 1 -8.88 -12.67 -4.47
C SER A 1 -8.31 -11.95 -3.24
N PHE A 2 -8.49 -10.63 -3.16
CA PHE A 2 -8.09 -9.82 -2.00
C PHE A 2 -8.66 -10.39 -0.68
N VAL A 3 -9.95 -10.69 -0.66
CA VAL A 3 -10.64 -11.23 0.54
C VAL A 3 -10.02 -12.54 1.00
N SER A 4 -9.77 -13.49 0.10
CA SER A 4 -9.21 -14.78 0.48
C SER A 4 -7.76 -14.68 0.96
N ARG A 5 -6.97 -13.73 0.45
CA ARG A 5 -5.61 -13.46 0.93
C ARG A 5 -5.63 -12.86 2.32
N GLY A 6 -6.44 -11.81 2.56
CA GLY A 6 -6.57 -11.20 3.88
C GLY A 6 -6.96 -12.20 4.97
N LEU A 7 -7.93 -13.07 4.69
CA LEU A 7 -8.31 -14.14 5.62
C LEU A 7 -7.19 -15.19 5.82
N GLY A 8 -6.40 -15.47 4.77
CA GLY A 8 -5.23 -16.34 4.88
C GLY A 8 -4.15 -15.74 5.77
N ASP A 9 -3.94 -14.43 5.70
CA ASP A 9 -2.97 -13.72 6.55
C ASP A 9 -3.41 -13.67 8.01
N VAL A 10 -4.71 -13.51 8.28
CA VAL A 10 -5.28 -13.67 9.63
C VAL A 10 -4.96 -15.06 10.20
N TYR A 11 -5.23 -16.11 9.44
CA TYR A 11 -4.93 -17.48 9.86
C TYR A 11 -3.45 -17.69 10.17
N LYS A 12 -2.56 -17.14 9.33
CA LYS A 12 -1.11 -17.25 9.51
C LYS A 12 -0.53 -16.23 10.48
N ARG A 13 -1.34 -15.31 11.00
CA ARG A 13 -0.93 -14.17 11.83
C ARG A 13 0.16 -13.32 11.17
N GLN A 14 -0.06 -12.95 9.91
CA GLN A 14 0.85 -12.16 9.10
C GLN A 14 0.27 -10.78 8.81
N PRO A 15 1.11 -9.73 8.72
CA PRO A 15 0.69 -8.43 8.21
C PRO A 15 0.29 -8.56 6.73
N PHE A 16 -0.62 -7.71 6.30
CA PHE A 16 -1.08 -7.69 4.92
C PHE A 16 -0.60 -6.43 4.20
N LEU A 17 0.10 -6.62 3.08
CA LEU A 17 0.49 -5.56 2.17
C LEU A 17 -0.38 -5.61 0.91
N CYS A 18 -1.02 -4.49 0.60
CA CYS A 18 -1.78 -4.30 -0.62
C CYS A 18 -1.09 -3.29 -1.52
N VAL A 19 -0.78 -3.68 -2.74
CA VAL A 19 -0.35 -2.74 -3.79
C VAL A 19 -1.58 -2.43 -4.64
N SER A 20 -2.04 -1.18 -4.56
CA SER A 20 -3.26 -0.72 -5.21
C SER A 20 -2.96 -0.03 -6.53
N ALA A 21 -3.59 -0.49 -7.60
CA ALA A 21 -3.52 0.10 -8.92
C ALA A 21 -4.85 -0.10 -9.66
N GLY A 22 -5.48 0.98 -10.08
CA GLY A 22 -6.69 0.91 -10.88
C GLY A 22 -7.51 2.20 -10.90
N GLY A 23 -8.14 2.48 -12.04
CA GLY A 23 -8.95 3.68 -12.27
C GLY A 23 -10.36 3.61 -11.67
N GLY A 24 -10.71 2.55 -10.94
CA GLY A 24 -12.03 2.37 -10.35
C GLY A 24 -12.67 1.04 -10.70
N MET A 25 -13.91 0.87 -10.27
CA MET A 25 -14.70 -0.34 -10.54
C MET A 25 -15.47 -0.21 -11.85
N ARG A 26 -15.64 -1.32 -12.53
CA ARG A 26 -16.40 -1.37 -13.77
C ARG A 26 -17.90 -1.18 -13.50
N MET A 27 -18.48 -0.10 -14.02
CA MET A 27 -19.90 0.21 -13.80
C MET A 27 -20.86 -0.80 -14.41
N MET A 28 -20.45 -1.48 -15.50
CA MET A 28 -21.28 -2.51 -16.15
C MET A 28 -21.56 -3.72 -15.25
N GLU A 29 -20.68 -4.01 -14.29
CA GLU A 29 -20.83 -5.09 -13.33
C GLU A 29 -21.64 -4.67 -12.10
N SER A 30 -21.97 -3.38 -12.01
CA SER A 30 -22.96 -2.80 -11.11
C SER A 30 -22.93 -3.41 -9.68
N LEU A 31 -23.99 -4.11 -9.32
CA LEU A 31 -24.17 -4.69 -7.99
C LEU A 31 -23.06 -5.65 -7.57
N ILE A 32 -22.51 -6.42 -8.51
CA ILE A 32 -21.41 -7.36 -8.22
C ILE A 32 -20.17 -6.60 -7.79
N SER A 33 -19.81 -5.53 -8.51
CA SER A 33 -18.67 -4.67 -8.15
C SER A 33 -18.90 -3.97 -6.82
N LEU A 34 -20.09 -3.44 -6.58
CA LEU A 34 -20.46 -2.74 -5.36
C LEU A 34 -20.40 -3.67 -4.13
N SER A 35 -20.89 -4.89 -4.25
CA SER A 35 -20.85 -5.87 -3.16
C SER A 35 -19.44 -6.29 -2.75
N GLN A 36 -18.43 -6.16 -3.64
CA GLN A 36 -17.04 -6.42 -3.28
C GLN A 36 -16.49 -5.39 -2.28
N MET A 37 -16.98 -4.17 -2.28
CA MET A 37 -16.56 -3.15 -1.31
C MET A 37 -16.83 -3.62 0.12
N THR A 38 -18.03 -4.10 0.38
CA THR A 38 -18.41 -4.67 1.70
C THR A 38 -17.52 -5.86 2.07
N ARG A 39 -17.32 -6.79 1.14
CA ARG A 39 -16.51 -8.00 1.38
C ARG A 39 -15.05 -7.67 1.70
N THR A 40 -14.45 -6.72 0.99
CA THR A 40 -13.07 -6.28 1.26
C THR A 40 -12.97 -5.56 2.59
N THR A 41 -13.94 -4.71 2.92
CA THR A 41 -13.99 -4.00 4.20
C THR A 41 -14.11 -4.99 5.39
N LEU A 42 -14.95 -6.01 5.27
CA LEU A 42 -15.06 -7.06 6.30
C LEU A 42 -13.73 -7.81 6.49
N ALA A 43 -13.03 -8.15 5.40
CA ALA A 43 -11.73 -8.81 5.49
C ALA A 43 -10.66 -7.94 6.17
N ILE A 44 -10.68 -6.63 5.93
CA ILE A 44 -9.78 -5.68 6.61
C ILE A 44 -10.13 -5.57 8.10
N ASN A 45 -11.42 -5.55 8.42
CA ASN A 45 -11.86 -5.52 9.82
C ASN A 45 -11.38 -6.76 10.60
N GLU A 46 -11.37 -7.93 9.96
CA GLU A 46 -10.78 -9.14 10.56
C GLU A 46 -9.28 -9.00 10.83
N LEU A 47 -8.52 -8.38 9.92
CA LEU A 47 -7.10 -8.07 10.18
C LEU A 47 -6.94 -7.16 11.40
N LYS A 48 -7.73 -6.09 11.47
CA LYS A 48 -7.70 -5.14 12.60
C LYS A 48 -8.09 -5.79 13.92
N ASN A 49 -9.11 -6.62 13.94
CA ASN A 49 -9.54 -7.36 15.15
C ASN A 49 -8.47 -8.32 15.66
N ASN A 50 -7.57 -8.78 14.79
CA ASN A 50 -6.45 -9.64 15.15
C ASN A 50 -5.14 -8.88 15.38
N ASN A 51 -5.18 -7.53 15.42
CA ASN A 51 -4.03 -6.65 15.58
C ASN A 51 -2.93 -6.91 14.53
N LEU A 52 -3.33 -7.18 13.29
CA LEU A 52 -2.42 -7.41 12.19
C LEU A 52 -2.34 -6.15 11.31
N PRO A 53 -1.13 -5.62 11.08
CA PRO A 53 -0.96 -4.42 10.27
C PRO A 53 -1.44 -4.61 8.84
N TYR A 54 -2.16 -3.61 8.34
CA TYR A 54 -2.57 -3.50 6.95
C TYR A 54 -1.91 -2.28 6.30
N ILE A 55 -0.93 -2.50 5.44
CA ILE A 55 -0.20 -1.44 4.73
C ILE A 55 -0.69 -1.38 3.30
N VAL A 56 -0.97 -0.18 2.81
CA VAL A 56 -1.38 0.06 1.42
C VAL A 56 -0.31 0.86 0.70
N CYS A 57 0.19 0.30 -0.40
CA CYS A 57 1.02 0.99 -1.36
C CYS A 57 0.16 1.46 -2.53
N ILE A 58 0.03 2.77 -2.68
CA ILE A 58 -0.81 3.42 -3.67
C ILE A 58 0.03 3.75 -4.90
N THR A 59 -0.29 3.12 -6.02
CA THR A 59 0.40 3.36 -7.29
C THR A 59 -0.48 4.14 -8.27
N ASP A 60 0.09 4.58 -9.38
CA ASP A 60 -0.59 5.35 -10.42
C ASP A 60 -1.32 4.43 -11.43
N PRO A 61 -2.63 4.61 -11.65
CA PRO A 61 -3.58 5.38 -10.87
C PRO A 61 -4.24 4.54 -9.76
N THR A 62 -4.71 5.19 -8.69
CA THR A 62 -5.62 4.57 -7.71
C THR A 62 -6.83 5.49 -7.52
N ALA A 63 -8.00 5.08 -8.02
CA ALA A 63 -9.15 5.96 -8.08
C ALA A 63 -10.50 5.25 -7.91
N GLY A 64 -11.56 6.02 -7.75
CA GLY A 64 -12.95 5.56 -7.75
C GLY A 64 -13.29 4.65 -6.58
N GLY A 65 -13.97 3.54 -6.85
CA GLY A 65 -14.37 2.57 -5.85
C GLY A 65 -13.22 1.87 -5.13
N ILE A 66 -12.01 1.93 -5.70
CA ILE A 66 -10.80 1.39 -5.07
C ILE A 66 -10.39 2.27 -3.89
N THR A 67 -10.27 3.58 -4.10
CA THR A 67 -10.02 4.54 -3.03
C THR A 67 -11.17 4.60 -2.02
N ALA A 68 -12.42 4.50 -2.48
CA ALA A 68 -13.59 4.49 -1.61
C ALA A 68 -13.74 3.19 -0.78
N SER A 69 -12.83 2.23 -0.92
CA SER A 69 -12.88 0.97 -0.19
C SER A 69 -11.51 0.60 0.38
N TYR A 70 -10.94 -0.50 -0.06
CA TYR A 70 -9.76 -1.11 0.56
C TYR A 70 -8.49 -0.26 0.50
N ALA A 71 -8.34 0.61 -0.51
CA ALA A 71 -7.11 1.40 -0.65
C ALA A 71 -6.96 2.48 0.44
N MET A 72 -8.05 2.96 1.03
CA MET A 72 -8.03 3.99 2.09
C MET A 72 -8.37 3.43 3.49
N LEU A 73 -8.34 2.12 3.66
CA LEU A 73 -8.58 1.47 4.94
C LEU A 73 -7.30 0.95 5.61
N GLY A 74 -6.13 1.26 5.04
CA GLY A 74 -4.83 0.89 5.59
C GLY A 74 -4.55 1.53 6.95
N ASP A 75 -3.67 0.91 7.71
CA ASP A 75 -3.08 1.52 8.90
C ASP A 75 -1.95 2.49 8.51
N ILE A 76 -1.31 2.23 7.37
CA ILE A 76 -0.31 3.11 6.74
C ILE A 76 -0.55 3.15 5.23
N HIS A 77 -0.53 4.36 4.67
CA HIS A 77 -0.66 4.62 3.24
C HIS A 77 0.65 5.17 2.68
N ILE A 78 1.27 4.40 1.79
CA ILE A 78 2.48 4.78 1.08
C ILE A 78 2.11 5.04 -0.37
N ALA A 79 2.46 6.19 -0.92
CA ALA A 79 2.22 6.50 -2.33
C ALA A 79 3.52 6.58 -3.13
N GLU A 80 3.45 6.27 -4.41
CA GLU A 80 4.52 6.59 -5.35
C GLU A 80 4.47 8.08 -5.73
N PRO A 81 5.62 8.72 -6.01
CA PRO A 81 5.66 10.11 -6.47
C PRO A 81 4.80 10.32 -7.71
N GLY A 82 4.03 11.40 -7.74
CA GLY A 82 3.18 11.78 -8.86
C GLY A 82 2.00 10.86 -9.13
N ALA A 83 1.72 9.87 -8.28
CA ALA A 83 0.59 8.96 -8.45
C ALA A 83 -0.74 9.70 -8.39
N LEU A 84 -1.67 9.34 -9.28
CA LEU A 84 -3.03 9.84 -9.27
C LEU A 84 -3.83 9.11 -8.20
N ILE A 85 -4.29 9.87 -7.20
CA ILE A 85 -5.11 9.38 -6.09
C ILE A 85 -6.41 10.17 -6.06
N ALA A 86 -7.51 9.54 -6.44
CA ALA A 86 -8.76 10.24 -6.65
C ALA A 86 -9.96 9.38 -6.27
N PHE A 87 -11.09 10.01 -5.96
CA PHE A 87 -12.39 9.32 -5.99
C PHE A 87 -13.07 9.61 -7.34
N ALA A 88 -13.47 10.84 -7.56
CA ALA A 88 -14.00 11.28 -8.85
C ALA A 88 -12.88 11.87 -9.70
N GLY A 89 -12.88 11.60 -11.00
CA GLY A 89 -11.90 12.18 -11.92
C GLY A 89 -11.96 13.71 -11.94
N ALA A 90 -10.81 14.35 -12.12
CA ALA A 90 -10.69 15.82 -12.16
C ALA A 90 -11.68 16.49 -13.13
N ARG A 91 -11.91 15.88 -14.31
CA ARG A 91 -12.90 16.39 -15.30
C ARG A 91 -14.32 16.41 -14.76
N VAL A 92 -14.71 15.41 -13.96
CA VAL A 92 -16.05 15.34 -13.38
C VAL A 92 -16.20 16.39 -12.30
N ILE A 93 -15.19 16.58 -11.45
CA ILE A 93 -15.19 17.60 -10.41
C ILE A 93 -15.27 19.00 -11.05
N GLN A 94 -14.41 19.29 -12.01
CA GLN A 94 -14.35 20.58 -12.70
C GLN A 94 -15.68 20.90 -13.41
N GLY A 95 -16.28 19.90 -14.05
CA GLY A 95 -17.59 20.06 -14.69
C GLY A 95 -18.75 20.28 -13.71
N THR A 96 -18.62 19.79 -12.48
CA THR A 96 -19.66 19.91 -11.44
C THR A 96 -19.52 21.20 -10.66
N VAL A 97 -18.32 21.51 -10.18
CA VAL A 97 -18.04 22.67 -9.31
C VAL A 97 -17.87 23.95 -10.13
N LYS A 98 -17.49 23.84 -11.41
CA LYS A 98 -17.22 24.95 -12.34
C LYS A 98 -16.12 25.92 -11.86
N GLU A 99 -15.19 25.41 -11.07
CA GLU A 99 -14.00 26.14 -10.59
C GLU A 99 -12.74 25.54 -11.18
N GLU A 100 -11.69 26.35 -11.25
CA GLU A 100 -10.36 25.87 -11.62
C GLU A 100 -9.77 25.07 -10.46
N LEU A 101 -9.28 23.87 -10.78
CA LEU A 101 -8.66 23.02 -9.78
C LEU A 101 -7.23 23.48 -9.51
N PRO A 102 -6.76 23.42 -8.26
CA PRO A 102 -5.39 23.79 -7.92
C PRO A 102 -4.37 22.91 -8.65
N GLU A 103 -3.17 23.47 -8.84
CA GLU A 103 -2.08 22.75 -9.47
C GLU A 103 -1.70 21.50 -8.66
N GLY A 104 -1.48 20.40 -9.37
CA GLY A 104 -1.17 19.11 -8.74
C GLY A 104 -2.38 18.43 -8.07
N PHE A 105 -3.59 18.93 -8.29
CA PHE A 105 -4.80 18.33 -7.72
C PHE A 105 -4.86 16.82 -7.97
N GLN A 106 -5.16 16.06 -6.94
CA GLN A 106 -5.21 14.58 -6.94
C GLN A 106 -3.86 13.88 -7.14
N LYS A 107 -2.74 14.60 -7.16
CA LYS A 107 -1.43 13.97 -7.12
C LYS A 107 -1.03 13.60 -5.70
N SER A 108 -0.19 12.57 -5.57
CA SER A 108 0.26 12.07 -4.26
C SER A 108 0.78 13.17 -3.35
N GLU A 109 1.55 14.13 -3.89
CA GLU A 109 2.12 15.27 -3.15
C GLU A 109 1.05 16.24 -2.62
N TYR A 110 -0.04 16.38 -3.36
CA TYR A 110 -1.19 17.16 -2.92
C TYR A 110 -1.97 16.43 -1.84
N VAL A 111 -2.19 15.14 -2.05
CA VAL A 111 -2.96 14.27 -1.14
C VAL A 111 -2.24 14.05 0.18
N GLU A 112 -0.89 13.97 0.18
CA GLU A 112 -0.07 13.92 1.39
C GLU A 112 -0.31 15.16 2.28
N LYS A 113 -0.33 16.36 1.68
CA LYS A 113 -0.60 17.61 2.43
C LYS A 113 -1.97 17.64 3.09
N THR A 114 -2.93 16.88 2.58
CA THR A 114 -4.27 16.76 3.16
C THR A 114 -4.37 15.66 4.24
N GLY A 115 -3.30 14.90 4.45
CA GLY A 115 -3.21 13.87 5.48
C GLY A 115 -3.82 12.51 5.11
N PHE A 116 -4.13 12.27 3.83
CA PHE A 116 -4.63 10.96 3.36
C PHE A 116 -3.52 9.98 2.98
N VAL A 117 -2.31 10.46 2.81
CA VAL A 117 -1.11 9.66 2.54
C VAL A 117 -0.09 9.98 3.62
N ASP A 118 0.50 8.96 4.20
CA ASP A 118 1.49 9.10 5.28
C ASP A 118 2.90 9.32 4.75
N LEU A 119 3.25 8.69 3.63
CA LEU A 119 4.60 8.72 3.06
C LEU A 119 4.54 8.68 1.53
N ILE A 120 5.42 9.46 0.89
CA ILE A 120 5.72 9.32 -0.54
C ILE A 120 7.09 8.67 -0.67
N VAL A 121 7.15 7.54 -1.37
CA VAL A 121 8.37 6.72 -1.49
C VAL A 121 8.56 6.28 -2.94
N GLU A 122 9.76 6.46 -3.48
CA GLU A 122 10.10 5.93 -4.79
C GLU A 122 10.09 4.40 -4.81
N ARG A 123 9.71 3.82 -5.94
CA ARG A 123 9.56 2.37 -6.10
C ARG A 123 10.81 1.59 -5.71
N LYS A 124 12.00 2.12 -5.97
CA LYS A 124 13.28 1.49 -5.64
C LYS A 124 13.49 1.34 -4.12
N ASP A 125 12.93 2.28 -3.32
CA ASP A 125 13.14 2.37 -1.88
C ASP A 125 11.98 1.72 -1.08
N LEU A 126 10.91 1.30 -1.78
CA LEU A 126 9.70 0.73 -1.15
C LEU A 126 9.99 -0.48 -0.28
N SER A 127 10.86 -1.39 -0.75
CA SER A 127 11.18 -2.63 -0.03
C SER A 127 11.80 -2.35 1.34
N GLU A 128 12.77 -1.43 1.38
CA GLU A 128 13.46 -1.03 2.61
C GLU A 128 12.49 -0.32 3.57
N LYS A 129 11.71 0.64 3.05
CA LYS A 129 10.72 1.38 3.86
C LYS A 129 9.65 0.48 4.45
N ILE A 130 9.08 -0.42 3.65
CA ILE A 130 8.08 -1.38 4.13
C ILE A 130 8.69 -2.30 5.19
N GLY A 131 9.91 -2.79 4.98
CA GLY A 131 10.62 -3.60 5.97
C GLY A 131 10.81 -2.88 7.30
N THR A 132 11.22 -1.61 7.27
CA THR A 132 11.36 -0.76 8.46
C THR A 132 10.02 -0.58 9.18
N LEU A 133 8.95 -0.23 8.46
CA LEU A 133 7.61 -0.05 9.02
C LEU A 133 7.09 -1.33 9.66
N LEU A 134 7.25 -2.46 9.00
CA LEU A 134 6.84 -3.75 9.54
C LEU A 134 7.62 -4.12 10.81
N SER A 135 8.91 -3.85 10.88
CA SER A 135 9.71 -4.09 12.08
C SER A 135 9.22 -3.29 13.28
N ILE A 136 8.85 -2.02 13.04
CA ILE A 136 8.29 -1.15 14.08
C ILE A 136 6.90 -1.64 14.52
N LEU A 137 6.00 -1.88 13.57
CA LEU A 137 4.62 -2.30 13.86
C LEU A 137 4.54 -3.66 14.54
N LEU A 138 5.40 -4.59 14.17
CA LEU A 138 5.45 -5.92 14.77
C LEU A 138 6.31 -6.00 16.04
N LYS A 139 6.92 -4.88 16.45
CA LYS A 139 7.86 -4.82 17.59
C LYS A 139 8.98 -5.88 17.50
N LYS A 140 9.35 -6.23 16.28
CA LYS A 140 10.49 -7.10 16.02
C LYS A 140 11.74 -6.23 15.90
N ASN A 141 12.76 -6.52 16.65
CA ASN A 141 14.08 -5.94 16.43
C ASN A 141 14.46 -6.23 14.98
N SER A 142 14.79 -5.18 14.22
CA SER A 142 15.26 -5.33 12.84
C SER A 142 16.58 -6.11 12.90
N VAL A 143 16.52 -7.39 12.64
CA VAL A 143 17.69 -8.15 12.24
C VAL A 143 17.90 -7.75 10.77
N ILE A 144 18.51 -6.60 10.55
CA ILE A 144 19.28 -6.36 9.33
C ILE A 144 20.53 -7.21 9.52
N SER A 145 20.39 -8.51 9.29
CA SER A 145 21.53 -9.38 9.14
C SER A 145 22.18 -9.00 7.81
N THR A 146 23.27 -8.31 7.90
CA THR A 146 24.28 -8.13 6.90
C THR A 146 24.66 -9.51 6.34
N GLU A 147 24.09 -9.88 5.20
CA GLU A 147 24.60 -11.00 4.39
C GLU A 147 25.98 -10.69 3.76
N GLN A 148 26.75 -9.77 4.33
CA GLN A 148 28.06 -9.35 3.84
C GLN A 148 29.23 -10.00 4.59
N ASP A 149 29.02 -10.70 5.70
CA ASP A 149 30.14 -11.23 6.49
C ASP A 149 30.51 -12.70 6.21
N GLU A 150 29.67 -13.46 5.51
CA GLU A 150 30.01 -14.86 5.20
C GLU A 150 30.95 -15.05 4.01
N THR A 151 31.11 -14.03 3.16
CA THR A 151 32.03 -14.14 1.98
C THR A 151 33.48 -13.86 2.33
N THR A 152 33.77 -13.23 3.45
CA THR A 152 35.13 -12.83 3.81
C THR A 152 35.88 -13.90 4.62
N GLU A 153 35.18 -14.72 5.38
CA GLU A 153 35.83 -15.81 6.13
C GLU A 153 36.20 -17.00 5.27
N ASN A 154 35.46 -17.26 4.19
CA ASN A 154 35.75 -18.37 3.30
C ASN A 154 36.95 -18.12 2.37
N THR A 155 37.34 -16.88 2.15
CA THR A 155 38.50 -16.50 1.33
C THR A 155 39.81 -16.56 2.13
N GLN A 156 39.76 -16.41 3.45
CA GLN A 156 40.95 -16.50 4.29
C GLN A 156 41.33 -17.92 4.72
N SER A 157 40.39 -18.85 4.64
CA SER A 157 40.68 -20.27 4.93
C SER A 157 41.37 -21.01 3.77
N LEU A 158 41.13 -20.55 2.53
CA LEU A 158 41.74 -21.13 1.32
C LEU A 158 43.19 -20.67 1.04
N SER A 159 43.62 -19.55 1.64
CA SER A 159 44.99 -19.03 1.50
C SER A 159 45.98 -19.64 2.50
N LYS A 160 45.56 -20.49 3.41
CA LYS A 160 46.42 -21.17 4.39
C LYS A 160 46.73 -22.63 4.04
N ILE A 161 46.29 -23.11 2.88
CA ILE A 161 46.50 -24.51 2.43
C ILE A 161 47.27 -24.56 1.09
N ALA A 162 47.88 -23.46 0.66
CA ALA A 162 48.75 -23.42 -0.53
C ALA A 162 50.20 -23.14 -0.11
#